data_a558be7a7e6784b6db67151f85952937
#
_entry.id   a558be7a7e6784b6db67151f85952937
#
_cell.length_a   1.000
_cell.length_b   1.000
_cell.length_c   1.000
_cell.angle_alpha   90.00
_cell.angle_beta   90.00
_cell.angle_gamma   90.00
#
_symmetry.space_group_name_H-M   'P 1'
#
loop_
_entity.id
_entity.type
_entity.pdbx_description
1 polymer ?
#
loop_
_entity_poly.entity_id
_entity_poly.type
_entity_poly.pdbx_seq_one_letter_code
_entity_poly.pdbx_strand_id
1 'polypeptide(L)'
;MAGPRLPENCRPVDLEDGWQVQQEVSRRLALTIGGWKAALPGPGKLVVAPIYAPGISQQAAVLTRPGVDSVKVEPEIAYVVARDLPARAQAYSEQEVDAAVGSVHAALEICASRYLSLADLPFPELLADGLVNDGLWLGPALAATEAPAFELSWQIEGEPVQQAQARHPNGQPRAPLYWLANFLRERGLGLLAGQTVITGSYAGVLELPLQRRVRFDYGGLARFELSFAAARQP
;
A
#
# COMPACT_ATOMS: atom_id res chain seq x y z
N MET A 1 11.24 14.06 -7.00
CA MET A 1 10.76 15.30 -6.32
C MET A 1 9.32 15.53 -6.68
N ALA A 2 8.51 16.08 -5.76
CA ALA A 2 7.15 16.49 -6.06
C ALA A 2 7.15 17.70 -7.00
N GLY A 3 6.15 17.76 -7.89
CA GLY A 3 5.98 18.81 -8.88
C GLY A 3 4.61 19.50 -8.78
N PRO A 4 4.38 20.54 -9.55
CA PRO A 4 3.07 21.18 -9.63
C PRO A 4 2.04 20.23 -10.24
N ARG A 5 0.77 20.61 -10.13
CA ARG A 5 -0.32 19.91 -10.82
C ARG A 5 -0.09 19.87 -12.33
N LEU A 6 -0.45 18.78 -12.97
CA LEU A 6 -0.30 18.60 -14.42
C LEU A 6 -1.02 19.73 -15.21
N PRO A 7 -0.54 20.10 -16.41
CA PRO A 7 -1.28 20.94 -17.34
C PRO A 7 -2.68 20.35 -17.63
N GLU A 8 -3.67 21.20 -17.88
CA GLU A 8 -5.06 20.76 -18.02
C GLU A 8 -5.27 19.67 -19.08
N ASN A 9 -4.59 19.80 -20.21
CA ASN A 9 -4.66 18.83 -21.30
C ASN A 9 -3.95 17.49 -21.02
N CYS A 10 -3.30 17.37 -19.86
CA CYS A 10 -2.62 16.14 -19.42
C CYS A 10 -3.28 15.49 -18.20
N ARG A 11 -4.40 16.06 -17.72
CA ARG A 11 -5.08 15.55 -16.52
C ARG A 11 -6.01 14.41 -16.89
N PRO A 12 -6.01 13.31 -16.14
CA PRO A 12 -7.04 12.29 -16.28
C PRO A 12 -8.40 12.87 -15.88
N VAL A 13 -9.44 12.60 -16.67
CA VAL A 13 -10.78 13.16 -16.46
C VAL A 13 -11.70 12.17 -15.73
N ASP A 14 -11.41 10.88 -15.80
CA ASP A 14 -12.17 9.83 -15.13
C ASP A 14 -11.27 8.74 -14.52
N LEU A 15 -11.89 7.72 -13.91
CA LEU A 15 -11.16 6.64 -13.23
C LEU A 15 -10.40 5.74 -14.21
N GLU A 16 -10.92 5.57 -15.41
CA GLU A 16 -10.26 4.74 -16.44
C GLU A 16 -9.00 5.44 -16.95
N ASP A 17 -9.05 6.74 -17.20
CA ASP A 17 -7.88 7.55 -17.54
C ASP A 17 -6.81 7.45 -16.44
N GLY A 18 -7.22 7.61 -15.17
CA GLY A 18 -6.30 7.50 -14.02
C GLY A 18 -5.62 6.13 -13.96
N TRP A 19 -6.37 5.06 -14.20
CA TRP A 19 -5.85 3.70 -14.29
C TRP A 19 -4.88 3.53 -15.46
N GLN A 20 -5.24 4.03 -16.65
CA GLN A 20 -4.37 3.95 -17.84
C GLN A 20 -3.05 4.70 -17.64
N VAL A 21 -3.07 5.85 -16.95
CA VAL A 21 -1.84 6.56 -16.58
C VAL A 21 -0.94 5.69 -15.70
N GLN A 22 -1.47 4.99 -14.70
CA GLN A 22 -0.66 4.05 -13.89
C GLN A 22 -0.04 2.94 -14.73
N GLN A 23 -0.81 2.37 -15.68
CA GLN A 23 -0.29 1.32 -16.57
C GLN A 23 0.82 1.85 -17.47
N GLU A 24 0.65 3.03 -18.04
CA GLU A 24 1.66 3.64 -18.89
C GLU A 24 2.92 4.04 -18.11
N VAL A 25 2.76 4.54 -16.88
CA VAL A 25 3.90 4.81 -15.97
C VAL A 25 4.65 3.51 -15.67
N SER A 26 3.95 2.43 -15.31
CA SER A 26 4.56 1.12 -15.05
C SER A 26 5.34 0.61 -16.25
N ARG A 27 4.75 0.72 -17.43
CA ARG A 27 5.39 0.32 -18.70
C ARG A 27 6.65 1.15 -19.02
N ARG A 28 6.59 2.48 -18.84
CA ARG A 28 7.73 3.38 -19.14
C ARG A 28 8.87 3.23 -18.15
N LEU A 29 8.55 3.07 -16.87
CA LEU A 29 9.57 2.85 -15.84
C LEU A 29 10.24 1.49 -15.97
N ALA A 30 9.59 0.53 -16.64
CA ALA A 30 10.02 -0.87 -16.76
C ALA A 30 10.34 -1.50 -15.38
N LEU A 31 9.66 -1.04 -14.32
CA LEU A 31 9.82 -1.57 -12.98
C LEU A 31 8.90 -2.78 -12.78
N THR A 32 9.41 -3.78 -12.11
CA THR A 32 8.62 -4.93 -11.69
C THR A 32 7.60 -4.49 -10.64
N ILE A 33 6.33 -4.85 -10.85
CA ILE A 33 5.28 -4.70 -9.84
C ILE A 33 5.49 -5.80 -8.79
N GLY A 34 5.93 -5.41 -7.60
CA GLY A 34 6.14 -6.30 -6.47
C GLY A 34 4.91 -6.47 -5.59
N GLY A 35 3.89 -5.67 -5.81
CA GLY A 35 2.66 -5.73 -5.04
C GLY A 35 1.59 -4.75 -5.51
N TRP A 36 0.51 -4.71 -4.75
CA TRP A 36 -0.65 -3.87 -5.03
C TRP A 36 -1.24 -3.31 -3.72
N LYS A 37 -1.69 -2.07 -3.76
CA LYS A 37 -2.66 -1.59 -2.77
C LYS A 37 -4.06 -1.66 -3.38
N ALA A 38 -5.05 -2.03 -2.56
CA ALA A 38 -6.43 -2.12 -2.99
C ALA A 38 -7.40 -1.79 -1.85
N ALA A 39 -8.56 -1.24 -2.18
CA ALA A 39 -9.73 -1.23 -1.32
C ALA A 39 -10.97 -1.53 -2.15
N LEU A 40 -12.07 -1.87 -1.51
CA LEU A 40 -13.33 -2.06 -2.23
C LEU A 40 -13.71 -0.77 -2.97
N PRO A 41 -14.15 -0.87 -4.22
CA PRO A 41 -14.58 0.31 -4.98
C PRO A 41 -15.81 0.95 -4.35
N GLY A 42 -15.93 2.25 -4.52
CA GLY A 42 -17.07 3.03 -4.06
C GLY A 42 -17.54 4.03 -5.13
N PRO A 43 -18.61 4.77 -4.86
CA PRO A 43 -19.08 5.79 -5.80
C PRO A 43 -17.97 6.79 -6.16
N GLY A 44 -17.60 6.85 -7.45
CA GLY A 44 -16.55 7.73 -7.94
C GLY A 44 -15.13 7.43 -7.43
N LYS A 45 -14.89 6.22 -6.89
CA LYS A 45 -13.58 5.83 -6.36
C LYS A 45 -13.17 4.43 -6.82
N LEU A 46 -11.97 4.34 -7.33
CA LEU A 46 -11.27 3.10 -7.67
C LEU A 46 -9.95 3.09 -6.88
N VAL A 47 -9.89 2.30 -5.81
CA VAL A 47 -8.68 2.24 -4.98
C VAL A 47 -7.87 1.03 -5.39
N VAL A 48 -6.96 1.24 -6.32
CA VAL A 48 -5.97 0.26 -6.78
C VAL A 48 -4.72 0.97 -7.29
N ALA A 49 -3.56 0.53 -6.85
CA ALA A 49 -2.29 1.03 -7.39
C ALA A 49 -1.20 -0.03 -7.30
N PRO A 50 -0.25 -0.06 -8.27
CA PRO A 50 0.91 -0.92 -8.19
C PRO A 50 1.88 -0.42 -7.12
N ILE A 51 2.50 -1.36 -6.41
CA ILE A 51 3.65 -1.14 -5.55
C ILE A 51 4.86 -1.74 -6.27
N TYR A 52 5.83 -0.92 -6.61
CA TYR A 52 7.00 -1.39 -7.36
C TYR A 52 7.98 -2.13 -6.45
N ALA A 53 8.54 -3.24 -6.95
CA ALA A 53 9.44 -4.11 -6.19
C ALA A 53 10.63 -3.37 -5.53
N PRO A 54 11.30 -2.40 -6.17
CA PRO A 54 12.36 -1.63 -5.50
C PRO A 54 11.89 -0.80 -4.31
N GLY A 55 10.59 -0.50 -4.21
CA GLY A 55 9.97 0.23 -3.10
C GLY A 55 9.51 -0.69 -1.96
N ILE A 56 9.67 -2.01 -2.07
CA ILE A 56 9.30 -2.96 -1.01
C ILE A 56 10.55 -3.31 -0.19
N SER A 57 10.52 -3.05 1.10
CA SER A 57 11.63 -3.28 2.02
C SER A 57 11.22 -4.16 3.20
N GLN A 58 12.14 -4.99 3.66
CA GLN A 58 12.04 -5.74 4.94
C GLN A 58 13.14 -5.31 5.92
N GLN A 59 13.90 -4.28 5.57
CA GLN A 59 15.02 -3.81 6.37
C GLN A 59 14.53 -3.01 7.60
N ALA A 60 15.23 -3.13 8.73
CA ALA A 60 14.95 -2.33 9.91
C ALA A 60 15.27 -0.83 9.73
N ALA A 61 16.09 -0.47 8.74
CA ALA A 61 16.35 0.89 8.31
C ALA A 61 15.74 1.10 6.92
N VAL A 62 14.63 1.84 6.85
CA VAL A 62 13.85 2.06 5.63
C VAL A 62 14.27 3.38 5.01
N LEU A 63 14.63 3.36 3.74
CA LEU A 63 14.93 4.58 2.99
C LEU A 63 13.65 5.21 2.46
N THR A 64 13.49 6.51 2.70
CA THR A 64 12.42 7.34 2.16
C THR A 64 12.97 8.25 1.07
N ARG A 65 12.11 9.07 0.48
CA ARG A 65 12.55 10.08 -0.51
C ARG A 65 13.63 11.00 0.08
N PRO A 66 14.55 11.52 -0.75
CA PRO A 66 15.50 12.53 -0.30
C PRO A 66 14.80 13.86 0.00
N GLY A 67 15.35 14.62 0.96
CA GLY A 67 14.91 15.98 1.27
C GLY A 67 13.57 16.08 2.01
N VAL A 68 13.16 15.02 2.73
CA VAL A 68 12.00 15.04 3.63
C VAL A 68 12.46 15.05 5.09
N ASP A 69 11.69 15.67 5.98
CA ASP A 69 11.98 15.77 7.41
C ASP A 69 11.19 14.73 8.24
N SER A 70 10.14 14.16 7.66
CA SER A 70 9.30 13.13 8.26
C SER A 70 8.85 12.14 7.19
N VAL A 71 8.28 11.03 7.62
CA VAL A 71 7.64 10.04 6.76
C VAL A 71 6.20 9.85 7.17
N LYS A 72 5.31 9.75 6.20
CA LYS A 72 3.92 9.35 6.41
C LYS A 72 3.78 7.86 6.13
N VAL A 73 3.21 7.13 7.07
CA VAL A 73 2.97 5.70 6.94
C VAL A 73 1.53 5.35 7.30
N GLU A 74 1.03 4.28 6.69
CA GLU A 74 -0.26 3.70 7.02
C GLU A 74 -0.04 2.28 7.57
N PRO A 75 -0.42 2.01 8.84
CA PRO A 75 -0.39 0.66 9.39
C PRO A 75 -1.41 -0.24 8.70
N GLU A 76 -0.92 -1.32 8.11
CA GLU A 76 -1.72 -2.26 7.32
C GLU A 76 -1.41 -3.73 7.66
N ILE A 77 -2.22 -4.63 7.12
CA ILE A 77 -1.92 -6.05 7.00
C ILE A 77 -1.69 -6.35 5.52
N ALA A 78 -0.63 -7.11 5.25
CA ALA A 78 -0.23 -7.49 3.90
C ALA A 78 -0.40 -8.99 3.67
N TYR A 79 -0.89 -9.36 2.48
CA TYR A 79 -1.03 -10.73 2.00
C TYR A 79 0.04 -11.02 0.95
N VAL A 80 0.89 -12.01 1.20
CA VAL A 80 1.90 -12.44 0.22
C VAL A 80 1.34 -13.59 -0.59
N VAL A 81 1.30 -13.43 -1.89
CA VAL A 81 0.79 -14.43 -2.83
C VAL A 81 1.85 -15.51 -3.06
N ALA A 82 1.49 -16.77 -2.88
CA ALA A 82 2.37 -17.92 -3.11
C ALA A 82 2.10 -18.66 -4.40
N ARG A 83 0.94 -18.44 -5.03
CA ARG A 83 0.55 -19.08 -6.30
C ARG A 83 -0.07 -18.07 -7.23
N ASP A 84 0.28 -18.14 -8.51
CA ASP A 84 -0.28 -17.27 -9.53
C ASP A 84 -1.81 -17.41 -9.64
N LEU A 85 -2.44 -16.27 -9.81
CA LEU A 85 -3.84 -16.12 -10.23
C LEU A 85 -3.86 -15.41 -11.60
N PRO A 86 -3.60 -16.13 -12.71
CA PRO A 86 -3.48 -15.52 -14.04
C PRO A 86 -4.81 -14.99 -14.55
N ALA A 87 -4.75 -14.16 -15.58
CA ALA A 87 -5.95 -13.76 -16.32
C ALA A 87 -6.67 -14.99 -16.89
N ARG A 88 -8.00 -15.04 -16.70
CA ARG A 88 -8.87 -16.10 -17.21
C ARG A 88 -10.31 -15.58 -17.37
N ALA A 89 -11.13 -16.28 -18.17
CA ALA A 89 -12.52 -15.88 -18.38
C ALA A 89 -13.37 -15.99 -17.10
N GLN A 90 -13.21 -17.09 -16.35
CA GLN A 90 -13.98 -17.35 -15.14
C GLN A 90 -13.45 -16.54 -13.95
N ALA A 91 -14.34 -15.95 -13.17
CA ALA A 91 -13.99 -15.27 -11.93
C ALA A 91 -13.35 -16.24 -10.91
N TYR A 92 -12.44 -15.71 -10.10
CA TYR A 92 -11.89 -16.41 -8.94
C TYR A 92 -12.89 -16.40 -7.79
N SER A 93 -13.12 -17.56 -7.19
CA SER A 93 -13.80 -17.66 -5.90
C SER A 93 -12.88 -17.20 -4.76
N GLU A 94 -13.47 -16.80 -3.63
CA GLU A 94 -12.72 -16.45 -2.43
C GLU A 94 -11.79 -17.59 -1.99
N GLN A 95 -12.26 -18.84 -2.07
CA GLN A 95 -11.46 -20.03 -1.74
C GLN A 95 -10.23 -20.20 -2.63
N GLU A 96 -10.34 -19.91 -3.93
CA GLU A 96 -9.18 -19.97 -4.83
C GLU A 96 -8.16 -18.88 -4.50
N VAL A 97 -8.63 -17.68 -4.17
CA VAL A 97 -7.75 -16.57 -3.77
C VAL A 97 -7.10 -16.87 -2.42
N ASP A 98 -7.84 -17.35 -1.43
CA ASP A 98 -7.30 -17.76 -0.13
C ASP A 98 -6.24 -18.85 -0.28
N ALA A 99 -6.49 -19.83 -1.14
CA ALA A 99 -5.55 -20.88 -1.43
C ALA A 99 -4.27 -20.39 -2.13
N ALA A 100 -4.27 -19.21 -2.73
CA ALA A 100 -3.11 -18.58 -3.35
C ALA A 100 -2.27 -17.75 -2.35
N VAL A 101 -2.82 -17.37 -1.20
CA VAL A 101 -2.09 -16.65 -0.15
C VAL A 101 -1.15 -17.62 0.58
N GLY A 102 0.11 -17.27 0.65
CA GLY A 102 1.14 -18.04 1.36
C GLY A 102 1.38 -17.60 2.79
N SER A 103 1.34 -16.28 3.03
CA SER A 103 1.56 -15.72 4.36
C SER A 103 0.90 -14.36 4.51
N VAL A 104 0.69 -13.97 5.78
CA VAL A 104 0.09 -12.69 6.15
C VAL A 104 1.07 -11.97 7.07
N HIS A 105 1.27 -10.69 6.86
CA HIS A 105 2.31 -9.91 7.52
C HIS A 105 1.77 -8.61 8.10
N ALA A 106 2.40 -8.11 9.16
CA ALA A 106 2.31 -6.70 9.50
C ALA A 106 2.97 -5.88 8.39
N ALA A 107 2.43 -4.72 8.08
CA ALA A 107 2.97 -3.86 7.03
C ALA A 107 2.79 -2.38 7.36
N LEU A 108 3.64 -1.56 6.76
CA LEU A 108 3.50 -0.11 6.74
C LEU A 108 3.55 0.34 5.28
N GLU A 109 2.44 0.88 4.75
CA GLU A 109 2.51 1.60 3.49
C GLU A 109 3.26 2.91 3.70
N ILE A 110 4.20 3.23 2.81
CA ILE A 110 4.91 4.51 2.82
C ILE A 110 4.18 5.42 1.85
N CYS A 111 3.77 6.60 2.35
CA CYS A 111 2.92 7.52 1.61
C CYS A 111 3.68 8.79 1.24
N ALA A 112 3.74 9.09 -0.05
CA ALA A 112 4.21 10.38 -0.56
C ALA A 112 3.62 10.66 -1.95
N SER A 113 3.16 11.88 -2.18
CA SER A 113 2.64 12.33 -3.48
C SER A 113 3.75 12.82 -4.40
N ARG A 114 3.51 12.70 -5.71
CA ARG A 114 4.30 13.38 -6.75
C ARG A 114 3.83 14.82 -6.99
N TYR A 115 2.72 15.21 -6.36
CA TYR A 115 2.24 16.59 -6.35
C TYR A 115 2.71 17.35 -5.11
N LEU A 116 3.03 18.64 -5.27
CA LEU A 116 3.39 19.53 -4.16
C LEU A 116 2.21 19.76 -3.19
N SER A 117 0.97 19.69 -3.70
CA SER A 117 -0.25 19.83 -2.91
C SER A 117 -1.27 18.79 -3.35
N LEU A 118 -1.94 18.19 -2.39
CA LEU A 118 -3.09 17.30 -2.60
C LEU A 118 -4.43 18.05 -2.50
N ALA A 119 -4.40 19.32 -2.09
CA ALA A 119 -5.61 20.13 -1.98
C ALA A 119 -6.29 20.24 -3.36
N ASP A 120 -7.59 19.99 -3.38
CA ASP A 120 -8.45 20.12 -4.56
C ASP A 120 -8.07 19.23 -5.76
N LEU A 121 -7.24 18.17 -5.55
CA LEU A 121 -6.99 17.19 -6.61
C LEU A 121 -8.22 16.28 -6.79
N PRO A 122 -8.79 16.20 -8.00
CA PRO A 122 -9.80 15.21 -8.32
C PRO A 122 -9.27 13.79 -8.13
N PHE A 123 -10.17 12.87 -7.79
CA PHE A 123 -9.78 11.48 -7.53
C PHE A 123 -9.08 10.79 -8.71
N PRO A 124 -9.43 11.04 -10.00
CA PRO A 124 -8.67 10.50 -11.14
C PRO A 124 -7.19 10.89 -11.14
N GLU A 125 -6.84 12.12 -10.73
CA GLU A 125 -5.44 12.54 -10.62
C GLU A 125 -4.72 11.88 -9.43
N LEU A 126 -5.41 11.67 -8.30
CA LEU A 126 -4.88 10.88 -7.18
C LEU A 126 -4.66 9.42 -7.58
N LEU A 127 -5.60 8.85 -8.34
CA LEU A 127 -5.47 7.49 -8.87
C LEU A 127 -4.26 7.40 -9.81
N ALA A 128 -4.08 8.34 -10.72
CA ALA A 128 -2.93 8.42 -11.61
C ALA A 128 -1.60 8.54 -10.86
N ASP A 129 -1.58 9.23 -9.71
CA ASP A 129 -0.43 9.34 -8.78
C ASP A 129 -0.18 8.05 -7.97
N GLY A 130 -0.92 6.97 -8.23
CA GLY A 130 -0.82 5.73 -7.46
C GLY A 130 -1.37 5.85 -6.05
N LEU A 131 -2.34 6.76 -5.83
CA LEU A 131 -2.98 6.98 -4.53
C LEU A 131 -1.97 7.26 -3.42
N VAL A 132 -0.98 8.09 -3.73
CA VAL A 132 0.16 8.48 -2.87
C VAL A 132 1.06 7.33 -2.41
N ASN A 133 0.96 6.14 -2.97
CA ASN A 133 1.89 5.07 -2.65
C ASN A 133 3.32 5.44 -3.03
N ASP A 134 4.26 5.26 -2.12
CA ASP A 134 5.69 5.48 -2.33
C ASP A 134 6.53 4.24 -1.96
N GLY A 135 5.88 3.20 -1.49
CA GLY A 135 6.52 1.96 -1.13
C GLY A 135 5.79 1.22 -0.01
N LEU A 136 6.42 0.14 0.43
CA LEU A 136 5.89 -0.75 1.45
C LEU A 136 7.02 -1.27 2.32
N TRP A 137 6.88 -1.18 3.62
CA TRP A 137 7.66 -2.01 4.53
C TRP A 137 6.87 -3.26 4.88
N LEU A 138 7.44 -4.42 4.57
CA LEU A 138 6.85 -5.72 4.88
C LEU A 138 7.51 -6.26 6.16
N GLY A 139 6.73 -6.35 7.21
CA GLY A 139 7.15 -6.74 8.54
C GLY A 139 7.07 -8.25 8.81
N PRO A 140 7.08 -8.64 10.09
CA PRO A 140 7.01 -10.05 10.48
C PRO A 140 5.67 -10.68 10.07
N ALA A 141 5.72 -11.99 9.84
CA ALA A 141 4.51 -12.78 9.61
C ALA A 141 3.61 -12.77 10.86
N LEU A 142 2.31 -12.70 10.62
CA LEU A 142 1.30 -12.77 11.67
C LEU A 142 0.96 -14.24 11.95
N ALA A 143 0.73 -14.55 13.21
CA ALA A 143 0.22 -15.86 13.63
C ALA A 143 -1.25 -16.06 13.23
N ALA A 144 -2.04 -14.98 13.17
CA ALA A 144 -3.43 -14.98 12.76
C ALA A 144 -3.57 -14.51 11.31
N THR A 145 -4.40 -15.21 10.53
CA THR A 145 -4.63 -14.90 9.12
C THR A 145 -5.71 -13.84 8.90
N GLU A 146 -6.46 -13.49 9.95
CA GLU A 146 -7.51 -12.48 9.93
C GLU A 146 -7.50 -11.69 11.24
N ALA A 147 -7.50 -10.37 11.10
CA ALA A 147 -7.63 -9.45 12.22
C ALA A 147 -8.40 -8.20 11.74
N PRO A 148 -9.74 -8.20 11.81
CA PRO A 148 -10.54 -7.03 11.39
C PRO A 148 -10.35 -5.81 12.29
N ALA A 149 -9.90 -6.03 13.54
CA ALA A 149 -9.57 -4.99 14.49
C ALA A 149 -8.58 -5.50 15.54
N PHE A 150 -7.74 -4.61 16.03
CA PHE A 150 -6.80 -4.87 17.14
C PHE A 150 -6.41 -3.57 17.82
N GLU A 151 -5.79 -3.65 18.99
CA GLU A 151 -5.18 -2.50 19.62
C GLU A 151 -3.81 -2.26 19.00
N LEU A 152 -3.64 -1.14 18.31
CA LEU A 152 -2.37 -0.71 17.77
C LEU A 152 -1.68 0.18 18.78
N SER A 153 -0.43 -0.09 19.10
CA SER A 153 0.42 0.87 19.80
C SER A 153 1.72 1.10 19.06
N TRP A 154 2.25 2.32 19.17
CA TRP A 154 3.58 2.66 18.67
C TRP A 154 4.29 3.59 19.62
N GLN A 155 5.61 3.50 19.63
CA GLN A 155 6.46 4.32 20.46
C GLN A 155 7.66 4.82 19.65
N ILE A 156 7.77 6.13 19.55
CA ILE A 156 8.97 6.80 19.04
C ILE A 156 9.99 6.84 20.17
N GLU A 157 11.25 6.53 19.87
CA GLU A 157 12.34 6.52 20.87
C GLU A 157 12.38 7.83 21.66
N GLY A 158 12.31 7.72 22.99
CA GLY A 158 12.29 8.88 23.88
C GLY A 158 10.93 9.55 24.07
N GLU A 159 9.85 9.03 23.46
CA GLU A 159 8.50 9.57 23.59
C GLU A 159 7.55 8.58 24.30
N PRO A 160 6.42 9.06 24.85
CA PRO A 160 5.37 8.21 25.37
C PRO A 160 4.80 7.27 24.31
N VAL A 161 4.30 6.12 24.75
CA VAL A 161 3.56 5.20 23.89
C VAL A 161 2.27 5.86 23.42
N GLN A 162 2.00 5.76 22.13
CA GLN A 162 0.73 6.17 21.52
C GLN A 162 -0.09 4.92 21.22
N GLN A 163 -1.41 5.04 21.21
CA GLN A 163 -2.34 3.92 21.00
C GLN A 163 -3.53 4.34 20.13
N ALA A 164 -4.05 3.39 19.37
CA ALA A 164 -5.27 3.54 18.59
C ALA A 164 -6.04 2.22 18.53
N GLN A 165 -7.35 2.30 18.50
CA GLN A 165 -8.20 1.16 18.14
C GLN A 165 -8.15 0.99 16.62
N ALA A 166 -7.24 0.14 16.17
CA ALA A 166 -7.05 -0.16 14.76
C ALA A 166 -8.21 -1.00 14.25
N ARG A 167 -8.80 -0.59 13.13
CA ARG A 167 -9.92 -1.30 12.50
C ARG A 167 -9.81 -1.21 10.99
N HIS A 168 -9.95 -2.35 10.32
CA HIS A 168 -9.96 -2.38 8.86
C HIS A 168 -11.15 -1.59 8.29
N PRO A 169 -10.94 -0.69 7.30
CA PRO A 169 -11.98 0.22 6.80
C PRO A 169 -13.18 -0.52 6.18
N ASN A 170 -12.98 -1.67 5.59
CA ASN A 170 -14.04 -2.49 5.00
C ASN A 170 -14.62 -3.55 5.97
N GLY A 171 -14.13 -3.65 7.21
CA GLY A 171 -14.56 -4.65 8.19
C GLY A 171 -14.13 -6.09 7.88
N GLN A 172 -13.89 -6.41 6.62
CA GLN A 172 -13.37 -7.71 6.14
C GLN A 172 -12.05 -7.49 5.40
N PRO A 173 -10.91 -7.77 6.04
CA PRO A 173 -9.59 -7.43 5.49
C PRO A 173 -9.27 -8.10 4.14
N ARG A 174 -9.84 -9.28 3.87
CA ARG A 174 -9.63 -10.01 2.62
C ARG A 174 -10.55 -9.60 1.48
N ALA A 175 -11.66 -8.91 1.75
CA ALA A 175 -12.61 -8.54 0.70
C ALA A 175 -11.97 -7.71 -0.44
N PRO A 176 -11.09 -6.72 -0.18
CA PRO A 176 -10.39 -6.04 -1.26
C PRO A 176 -9.40 -6.94 -2.02
N LEU A 177 -8.80 -7.96 -1.40
CA LEU A 177 -7.94 -8.93 -2.08
C LEU A 177 -8.73 -9.77 -3.08
N TYR A 178 -9.93 -10.26 -2.71
CA TYR A 178 -10.81 -11.00 -3.60
C TYR A 178 -11.27 -10.14 -4.78
N TRP A 179 -11.62 -8.91 -4.48
CA TRP A 179 -11.96 -7.94 -5.52
C TRP A 179 -10.78 -7.67 -6.46
N LEU A 180 -9.58 -7.42 -5.91
CA LEU A 180 -8.38 -7.12 -6.71
C LEU A 180 -8.03 -8.27 -7.66
N ALA A 181 -8.05 -9.51 -7.19
CA ALA A 181 -7.78 -10.68 -8.03
C ALA A 181 -8.68 -10.71 -9.27
N ASN A 182 -9.97 -10.43 -9.08
CA ASN A 182 -10.93 -10.38 -10.16
C ASN A 182 -10.82 -9.12 -11.03
N PHE A 183 -10.52 -7.98 -10.42
CA PHE A 183 -10.27 -6.72 -11.14
C PHE A 183 -9.08 -6.86 -12.11
N LEU A 184 -7.96 -7.43 -11.66
CA LEU A 184 -6.79 -7.66 -12.50
C LEU A 184 -7.08 -8.69 -13.59
N ARG A 185 -7.74 -9.80 -13.23
CA ARG A 185 -8.17 -10.84 -14.19
C ARG A 185 -8.98 -10.26 -15.34
N GLU A 186 -9.96 -9.40 -15.06
CA GLU A 186 -10.82 -8.76 -16.08
C GLU A 186 -10.08 -7.85 -17.04
N ARG A 187 -8.94 -7.32 -16.60
CA ARG A 187 -8.06 -6.45 -17.38
C ARG A 187 -6.94 -7.19 -18.11
N GLY A 188 -7.01 -8.53 -18.16
CA GLY A 188 -5.97 -9.34 -18.79
C GLY A 188 -4.66 -9.39 -17.98
N LEU A 189 -4.70 -8.94 -16.74
CA LEU A 189 -3.59 -9.00 -15.78
C LEU A 189 -3.79 -10.19 -14.84
N GLY A 190 -2.72 -10.56 -14.14
CA GLY A 190 -2.75 -11.57 -13.08
C GLY A 190 -2.25 -11.00 -11.76
N LEU A 191 -2.59 -11.67 -10.69
CA LEU A 191 -1.95 -11.49 -9.39
C LEU A 191 -0.92 -12.64 -9.26
N LEU A 192 0.37 -12.29 -9.19
CA LEU A 192 1.46 -13.24 -9.36
C LEU A 192 2.07 -13.68 -8.04
N ALA A 193 2.60 -14.89 -7.99
CA ALA A 193 3.38 -15.39 -6.86
C ALA A 193 4.55 -14.44 -6.54
N GLY A 194 4.77 -14.20 -5.26
CA GLY A 194 5.75 -13.24 -4.76
C GLY A 194 5.22 -11.80 -4.62
N GLN A 195 4.08 -11.48 -5.22
CA GLN A 195 3.47 -10.16 -5.02
C GLN A 195 2.82 -10.03 -3.64
N THR A 196 2.85 -8.81 -3.11
CA THR A 196 2.27 -8.46 -1.81
C THR A 196 1.07 -7.56 -2.01
N VAL A 197 -0.04 -7.85 -1.33
CA VAL A 197 -1.26 -7.01 -1.40
C VAL A 197 -1.55 -6.41 -0.04
N ILE A 198 -1.74 -5.10 0.02
CA ILE A 198 -2.26 -4.35 1.17
C ILE A 198 -3.69 -3.89 0.88
N THR A 199 -4.54 -3.88 1.90
CA THR A 199 -6.00 -3.79 1.69
C THR A 199 -6.68 -2.63 2.42
N GLY A 200 -5.92 -1.77 3.06
CA GLY A 200 -6.40 -0.55 3.70
C GLY A 200 -5.84 -0.31 5.09
N SER A 201 -5.63 0.95 5.39
CA SER A 201 -5.05 1.39 6.66
C SER A 201 -5.99 1.13 7.84
N TYR A 202 -5.42 0.55 8.89
CA TYR A 202 -6.13 0.26 10.15
C TYR A 202 -6.22 1.45 11.11
N ALA A 203 -5.39 2.45 10.94
CA ALA A 203 -5.32 3.60 11.84
C ALA A 203 -5.16 4.95 11.12
N GLY A 204 -5.37 4.97 9.79
CA GLY A 204 -5.07 6.14 8.97
C GLY A 204 -3.58 6.43 8.87
N VAL A 205 -3.25 7.67 8.52
CA VAL A 205 -1.87 8.10 8.32
C VAL A 205 -1.22 8.48 9.64
N LEU A 206 -0.07 7.89 9.93
CA LEU A 206 0.82 8.30 11.01
C LEU A 206 2.01 9.09 10.42
N GLU A 207 2.38 10.19 11.04
CA GLU A 207 3.58 10.94 10.68
C GLU A 207 4.69 10.63 11.69
N LEU A 208 5.81 10.12 11.18
CA LEU A 208 6.92 9.63 11.99
C LEU A 208 8.21 10.39 11.67
N PRO A 209 9.07 10.66 12.69
CA PRO A 209 10.33 11.32 12.47
C PRO A 209 11.34 10.41 11.78
N LEU A 210 12.26 11.00 11.04
CA LEU A 210 13.42 10.28 10.54
C LEU A 210 14.48 10.07 11.62
N GLN A 211 15.36 9.07 11.41
CA GLN A 211 16.54 8.77 12.23
C GLN A 211 16.25 8.45 13.70
N ARG A 212 15.02 8.12 14.03
CA ARG A 212 14.58 7.64 15.35
C ARG A 212 13.98 6.26 15.22
N ARG A 213 14.20 5.42 16.20
CA ARG A 213 13.56 4.10 16.25
C ARG A 213 12.09 4.25 16.62
N VAL A 214 11.26 3.48 15.95
CA VAL A 214 9.83 3.38 16.23
C VAL A 214 9.50 1.92 16.46
N ARG A 215 8.90 1.62 17.61
CA ARG A 215 8.37 0.29 17.94
C ARG A 215 6.89 0.25 17.69
N PHE A 216 6.43 -0.82 17.12
CA PHE A 216 5.02 -1.11 16.89
C PHE A 216 4.62 -2.40 17.60
N ASP A 217 3.40 -2.41 18.16
CA ASP A 217 2.70 -3.60 18.62
C ASP A 217 1.31 -3.64 17.98
N TYR A 218 1.07 -4.68 17.18
CA TYR A 218 -0.20 -4.93 16.51
C TYR A 218 -1.08 -5.84 17.37
N GLY A 219 -1.41 -5.40 18.59
CA GLY A 219 -2.31 -6.13 19.49
C GLY A 219 -1.83 -7.55 19.83
N GLY A 220 -0.52 -7.75 19.94
CA GLY A 220 0.07 -9.08 20.15
C GLY A 220 0.15 -9.96 18.90
N LEU A 221 -0.43 -9.55 17.75
CA LEU A 221 -0.31 -10.27 16.48
C LEU A 221 1.12 -10.22 15.94
N ALA A 222 1.77 -9.06 16.09
CA ALA A 222 3.17 -8.84 15.75
C ALA A 222 3.76 -7.70 16.56
N ARG A 223 5.07 -7.78 16.83
CA ARG A 223 5.89 -6.69 17.36
C ARG A 223 7.11 -6.50 16.49
N PHE A 224 7.43 -5.25 16.20
CA PHE A 224 8.60 -4.94 15.40
C PHE A 224 9.14 -3.55 15.70
N GLU A 225 10.37 -3.31 15.29
CA GLU A 225 11.06 -2.04 15.44
C GLU A 225 11.74 -1.70 14.12
N LEU A 226 11.63 -0.45 13.71
CA LEU A 226 12.32 0.07 12.53
C LEU A 226 12.65 1.54 12.70
N SER A 227 13.42 2.07 11.77
CA SER A 227 13.68 3.49 11.62
C SER A 227 13.58 3.92 10.16
N PHE A 228 13.33 5.19 9.93
CA PHE A 228 13.30 5.77 8.58
C PHE A 228 14.47 6.72 8.40
N ALA A 229 15.05 6.75 7.21
CA ALA A 229 16.11 7.67 6.85
C ALA A 229 15.88 8.22 5.45
N ALA A 230 16.14 9.51 5.23
CA ALA A 230 16.09 10.07 3.89
C ALA A 230 17.18 9.45 3.01
N ALA A 231 16.83 9.02 1.81
CA ALA A 231 17.81 8.60 0.81
C ALA A 231 18.75 9.78 0.47
N ARG A 232 19.96 9.45 0.08
CA ARG A 232 20.88 10.47 -0.42
C ARG A 232 20.34 11.03 -1.74
N GLN A 233 20.50 12.33 -1.94
CA GLN A 233 20.28 12.92 -3.27
C GLN A 233 21.30 12.32 -4.24
N PRO A 234 20.89 11.94 -5.45
CA PRO A 234 21.81 11.43 -6.47
C PRO A 234 22.79 12.49 -6.93
#